data_f7c383dce3d1ad6449bb850287122b48
#
_entry.id   f7c383dce3d1ad6449bb850287122b48
#
_cell.length_a   1.000
_cell.length_b   1.000
_cell.length_c   1.000
_cell.angle_alpha   90.00
_cell.angle_beta   90.00
_cell.angle_gamma   90.00
#
_symmetry.space_group_name_H-M   'P 1'
#
loop_
_entity.id
_entity.type
_entity.pdbx_description
1 polymer ?
#
loop_
_entity_poly.entity_id
_entity_poly.type
_entity_poly.pdbx_seq_one_letter_code
_entity_poly.pdbx_strand_id
1 'polypeptide(L)'
;MAAEVGGDSGAPKKGKKAGKARKPKKRPRIDMTPMVDLGFLLLTFFVLTTTMSTPNTMPVVVPPKITEKDEVEPPKIAEGKVITLLVGRGKVYYYTGIENPEMHSTDFSPKTGIRKVLLDRRREVKERYGKEDEMIVIIKMLEEAFYKDFVDILDEMAIIQQKKYALVDITPEEKELVEEYRNKMK
;
A
#
# COMPACT_ATOMS: atom_id res chain seq x y z
N MET A 1 -57.85 58.89 49.84
CA MET A 1 -57.65 60.27 50.33
C MET A 1 -56.72 60.88 49.32
N ALA A 2 -57.32 61.68 48.55
CA ALA A 2 -57.29 63.19 48.51
C ALA A 2 -56.00 63.62 47.82
N ALA A 3 -56.10 64.25 46.78
CA ALA A 3 -56.58 65.52 46.30
C ALA A 3 -55.38 66.21 45.65
N GLU A 4 -55.52 66.58 44.50
CA GLU A 4 -56.00 67.91 43.91
C GLU A 4 -54.78 68.80 43.59
N VAL A 5 -54.75 69.36 42.49
CA VAL A 5 -55.24 70.52 41.77
C VAL A 5 -54.08 71.43 41.28
N GLY A 6 -54.35 71.99 40.14
CA GLY A 6 -53.97 73.30 39.70
C GLY A 6 -52.94 73.37 38.57
N GLY A 7 -53.29 73.61 37.38
CA GLY A 7 -53.77 74.85 36.76
C GLY A 7 -52.59 75.61 36.21
N ASP A 8 -52.48 75.85 35.05
CA ASP A 8 -52.91 76.95 34.22
C ASP A 8 -51.90 77.31 33.08
N SER A 9 -52.48 77.48 31.97
CA SER A 9 -52.21 78.40 30.88
C SER A 9 -50.78 78.82 30.48
N GLY A 10 -50.56 78.74 29.22
CA GLY A 10 -49.55 79.52 28.56
C GLY A 10 -49.35 79.17 27.10
N ALA A 11 -49.96 79.95 26.24
CA ALA A 11 -49.96 79.91 24.78
C ALA A 11 -48.58 80.04 24.09
N PRO A 12 -48.51 80.14 22.78
CA PRO A 12 -47.81 79.21 21.90
C PRO A 12 -46.46 79.80 21.45
N LYS A 13 -45.45 78.92 21.28
CA LYS A 13 -44.21 79.25 20.55
C LYS A 13 -43.91 78.34 19.42
N LYS A 14 -44.13 78.88 18.24
CA LYS A 14 -43.37 78.68 16.99
C LYS A 14 -42.50 77.43 16.82
N GLY A 15 -42.89 76.76 15.78
CA GLY A 15 -42.17 75.78 14.98
C GLY A 15 -40.68 75.70 15.07
N LYS A 16 -40.23 74.55 15.55
CA LYS A 16 -38.92 73.99 15.19
C LYS A 16 -39.15 72.91 14.14
N LYS A 17 -38.66 73.21 12.93
CA LYS A 17 -38.54 72.19 11.85
C LYS A 17 -37.92 70.94 12.40
N ALA A 18 -38.69 69.86 12.46
CA ALA A 18 -38.21 68.57 12.76
C ALA A 18 -37.12 68.16 11.73
N GLY A 19 -35.90 68.18 12.15
CA GLY A 19 -34.78 67.67 11.35
C GLY A 19 -35.08 66.24 10.95
N LYS A 20 -35.17 66.02 9.64
CA LYS A 20 -35.35 64.71 9.03
C LYS A 20 -34.29 63.82 9.58
N ALA A 21 -34.63 62.90 10.51
CA ALA A 21 -33.72 61.90 11.05
C ALA A 21 -33.07 61.13 9.86
N ARG A 22 -31.78 61.33 9.68
CA ARG A 22 -31.01 60.58 8.69
C ARG A 22 -31.10 59.08 9.07
N LYS A 23 -31.80 58.32 8.25
CA LYS A 23 -31.85 56.88 8.36
C LYS A 23 -30.38 56.33 8.41
N PRO A 24 -30.01 55.53 9.39
CA PRO A 24 -28.66 54.98 9.42
C PRO A 24 -28.42 54.23 8.11
N LYS A 25 -27.37 54.62 7.36
CA LYS A 25 -26.93 53.90 6.18
C LYS A 25 -26.57 52.46 6.61
N LYS A 26 -27.39 51.48 6.22
CA LYS A 26 -27.06 50.07 6.38
C LYS A 26 -25.70 49.86 5.71
N ARG A 27 -24.70 49.47 6.48
CA ARG A 27 -23.40 49.08 5.93
C ARG A 27 -23.66 47.90 5.01
N PRO A 28 -23.13 47.90 3.77
CA PRO A 28 -23.26 46.75 2.88
C PRO A 28 -22.61 45.57 3.59
N ARG A 29 -23.39 44.54 3.87
CA ARG A 29 -22.86 43.27 4.33
C ARG A 29 -22.29 42.57 3.09
N ILE A 30 -20.98 42.40 3.06
CA ILE A 30 -20.34 41.61 2.02
C ILE A 30 -20.69 40.15 2.32
N ASP A 31 -21.35 39.51 1.38
CA ASP A 31 -21.63 38.08 1.46
C ASP A 31 -20.34 37.29 1.17
N MET A 32 -19.84 36.62 2.19
CA MET A 32 -18.59 35.84 2.10
C MET A 32 -18.83 34.40 1.60
N THR A 33 -20.10 34.02 1.41
CA THR A 33 -20.46 32.65 1.00
C THR A 33 -19.76 32.20 -0.29
N PRO A 34 -19.66 33.03 -1.36
CA PRO A 34 -18.98 32.63 -2.58
C PRO A 34 -17.46 32.39 -2.38
N MET A 35 -16.83 33.13 -1.47
CA MET A 35 -15.41 32.99 -1.18
C MET A 35 -15.14 31.69 -0.43
N VAL A 36 -15.99 31.30 0.52
CA VAL A 36 -15.89 30.05 1.26
C VAL A 36 -16.14 28.84 0.34
N ASP A 37 -17.14 28.95 -0.56
CA ASP A 37 -17.45 27.89 -1.53
C ASP A 37 -16.27 27.63 -2.47
N LEU A 38 -15.65 28.70 -3.00
CA LEU A 38 -14.48 28.60 -3.85
C LEU A 38 -13.30 27.96 -3.10
N GLY A 39 -13.08 28.32 -1.84
CA GLY A 39 -12.07 27.69 -0.99
C GLY A 39 -12.35 26.22 -0.72
N PHE A 40 -13.62 25.86 -0.50
CA PHE A 40 -14.03 24.47 -0.28
C PHE A 40 -13.86 23.62 -1.56
N LEU A 41 -14.24 24.14 -2.72
CA LEU A 41 -14.03 23.47 -4.00
C LEU A 41 -12.54 23.24 -4.29
N LEU A 42 -11.69 24.25 -4.01
CA LEU A 42 -10.26 24.12 -4.16
C LEU A 42 -9.69 23.03 -3.25
N LEU A 43 -10.10 23.02 -1.98
CA LEU A 43 -9.66 22.06 -0.99
C LEU A 43 -10.08 20.63 -1.37
N THR A 44 -11.34 20.43 -1.78
CA THR A 44 -11.83 19.11 -2.21
C THR A 44 -11.12 18.65 -3.48
N PHE A 45 -10.82 19.54 -4.41
CA PHE A 45 -10.03 19.23 -5.60
C PHE A 45 -8.62 18.76 -5.23
N PHE A 46 -7.91 19.46 -4.35
CA PHE A 46 -6.59 19.04 -3.90
C PHE A 46 -6.62 17.70 -3.15
N VAL A 47 -7.57 17.50 -2.26
CA VAL A 47 -7.73 16.22 -1.56
C VAL A 47 -7.97 15.08 -2.56
N LEU A 48 -8.85 15.29 -3.55
CA LEU A 48 -9.13 14.29 -4.57
C LEU A 48 -7.90 13.96 -5.42
N THR A 49 -7.16 14.98 -5.88
CA THR A 49 -5.97 14.79 -6.71
C THR A 49 -4.84 14.11 -5.94
N THR A 50 -4.65 14.43 -4.66
CA THR A 50 -3.61 13.79 -3.83
C THR A 50 -3.94 12.33 -3.51
N THR A 51 -5.21 11.99 -3.27
CA THR A 51 -5.62 10.60 -3.02
C THR A 51 -5.51 9.71 -4.26
N MET A 52 -5.71 10.27 -5.46
CA MET A 52 -5.51 9.54 -6.72
C MET A 52 -4.04 9.37 -7.11
N SER A 53 -3.14 10.17 -6.54
CA SER A 53 -1.70 10.15 -6.86
C SER A 53 -0.90 9.15 -6.02
N THR A 54 -1.53 8.26 -5.25
CA THR A 54 -0.81 7.20 -4.56
C THR A 54 -0.32 6.18 -5.59
N PRO A 55 0.99 6.10 -5.86
CA PRO A 55 1.51 5.05 -6.72
C PRO A 55 1.23 3.71 -6.03
N ASN A 56 0.64 2.77 -6.77
CA ASN A 56 0.53 1.39 -6.34
C ASN A 56 1.94 0.78 -6.37
N THR A 57 2.71 1.03 -5.32
CA THR A 57 4.01 0.39 -5.15
C THR A 57 3.79 -0.94 -4.44
N MET A 58 4.31 -2.01 -5.03
CA MET A 58 4.40 -3.29 -4.35
C MET A 58 5.39 -3.16 -3.18
N PRO A 59 5.01 -3.45 -1.94
CA PRO A 59 5.96 -3.50 -0.84
C PRO A 59 6.84 -4.75 -1.00
N VAL A 60 8.03 -4.56 -1.54
CA VAL A 60 9.05 -5.61 -1.58
C VAL A 60 9.82 -5.55 -0.26
N VAL A 61 9.63 -6.54 0.59
CA VAL A 61 10.40 -6.69 1.81
C VAL A 61 11.75 -7.31 1.44
N VAL A 62 12.73 -6.44 1.19
CA VAL A 62 14.12 -6.89 0.99
C VAL A 62 14.74 -7.02 2.39
N PRO A 63 15.19 -8.21 2.81
CA PRO A 63 15.93 -8.33 4.05
C PRO A 63 17.23 -7.49 3.97
N PRO A 64 17.66 -6.87 5.06
CA PRO A 64 18.91 -6.12 5.07
C PRO A 64 20.05 -7.06 4.67
N LYS A 65 20.94 -6.59 3.78
CA LYS A 65 22.18 -7.33 3.46
C LYS A 65 22.92 -7.57 4.77
N ILE A 66 23.06 -8.82 5.15
CA ILE A 66 23.89 -9.22 6.28
C ILE A 66 25.33 -8.91 5.85
N THR A 67 25.85 -7.80 6.35
CA THR A 67 27.29 -7.51 6.26
C THR A 67 27.99 -8.51 7.18
N GLU A 68 29.04 -9.13 6.71
CA GLU A 68 29.83 -10.25 7.30
C GLU A 68 30.29 -10.08 8.76
N LYS A 69 29.77 -9.12 9.51
CA LYS A 69 30.19 -8.82 10.90
C LYS A 69 29.17 -9.17 11.98
N ASP A 70 27.96 -9.54 11.62
CA ASP A 70 26.99 -10.01 12.59
C ASP A 70 26.86 -11.53 12.49
N GLU A 71 27.65 -12.23 13.29
CA GLU A 71 27.43 -13.65 13.66
C GLU A 71 26.12 -13.77 14.47
N VAL A 72 25.03 -13.39 13.85
CA VAL A 72 23.71 -13.81 14.33
C VAL A 72 23.48 -15.18 13.69
N GLU A 73 23.54 -16.23 14.50
CA GLU A 73 23.11 -17.56 14.06
C GLU A 73 21.81 -17.39 13.27
N PRO A 74 21.77 -17.81 11.98
CA PRO A 74 20.55 -17.69 11.19
C PRO A 74 19.44 -18.40 11.97
N PRO A 75 18.28 -17.78 12.15
CA PRO A 75 17.17 -18.44 12.83
C PRO A 75 16.98 -19.78 12.16
N LYS A 76 17.00 -20.88 12.93
CA LYS A 76 16.76 -22.24 12.45
C LYS A 76 15.35 -22.29 11.86
N ILE A 77 15.22 -21.81 10.63
CA ILE A 77 13.98 -21.91 9.86
C ILE A 77 13.84 -23.39 9.55
N ALA A 78 12.76 -23.99 10.03
CA ALA A 78 12.49 -25.39 9.74
C ALA A 78 12.49 -25.56 8.20
N GLU A 79 13.41 -26.35 7.67
CA GLU A 79 13.66 -26.55 6.23
C GLU A 79 12.37 -26.85 5.44
N GLY A 80 11.43 -27.50 6.09
CA GLY A 80 10.14 -27.80 5.50
C GLY A 80 9.21 -26.61 5.25
N LYS A 81 9.56 -25.39 5.71
CA LYS A 81 8.74 -24.18 5.50
C LYS A 81 9.24 -23.29 4.35
N VAL A 82 10.41 -23.60 3.84
CA VAL A 82 11.07 -22.79 2.80
C VAL A 82 10.88 -23.43 1.43
N ILE A 83 10.55 -22.60 0.45
CA ILE A 83 10.61 -22.93 -0.96
C ILE A 83 11.48 -21.88 -1.66
N THR A 84 12.44 -22.34 -2.44
CA THR A 84 13.32 -21.46 -3.22
C THR A 84 12.88 -21.48 -4.68
N LEU A 85 12.71 -20.31 -5.25
CA LEU A 85 12.33 -20.09 -6.64
C LEU A 85 13.51 -19.45 -7.38
N LEU A 86 13.96 -20.09 -8.45
CA LEU A 86 14.99 -19.58 -9.35
C LEU A 86 14.32 -19.17 -10.66
N VAL A 87 14.19 -17.88 -10.86
CA VAL A 87 13.46 -17.31 -12.00
C VAL A 87 14.39 -17.14 -13.18
N GLY A 88 14.09 -17.84 -14.26
CA GLY A 88 14.79 -17.74 -15.53
C GLY A 88 13.89 -17.12 -16.60
N ARG A 89 14.32 -17.20 -17.84
CA ARG A 89 13.58 -16.63 -18.99
C ARG A 89 12.31 -17.43 -19.28
N GLY A 90 11.15 -16.93 -18.81
CA GLY A 90 9.83 -17.55 -19.00
C GLY A 90 9.64 -18.89 -18.30
N LYS A 91 10.60 -19.32 -17.46
CA LYS A 91 10.53 -20.54 -16.67
C LYS A 91 10.93 -20.27 -15.25
N VAL A 92 10.34 -20.97 -14.33
CA VAL A 92 10.65 -20.93 -12.91
C VAL A 92 11.12 -22.32 -12.48
N TYR A 93 12.33 -22.40 -11.96
CA TYR A 93 12.82 -23.59 -11.30
C TYR A 93 12.58 -23.45 -9.80
N TYR A 94 12.26 -24.53 -9.13
CA TYR A 94 12.00 -24.46 -7.70
C TYR A 94 12.49 -25.73 -7.03
N TYR A 95 12.87 -25.59 -5.77
CA TYR A 95 13.20 -26.69 -4.90
C TYR A 95 12.78 -26.39 -3.46
N THR A 96 12.67 -27.45 -2.66
CA THR A 96 12.32 -27.38 -1.24
C THR A 96 13.43 -28.02 -0.42
N GLY A 97 13.74 -27.41 0.74
CA GLY A 97 14.82 -27.88 1.60
C GLY A 97 16.19 -27.32 1.23
N ILE A 98 17.19 -27.65 2.03
CA ILE A 98 18.58 -27.18 1.89
C ILE A 98 19.50 -28.36 1.53
N GLU A 99 19.26 -29.52 2.13
CA GLU A 99 20.04 -30.73 1.87
C GLU A 99 19.40 -31.56 0.75
N ASN A 100 20.11 -31.78 -0.36
CA ASN A 100 19.67 -32.50 -1.56
C ASN A 100 18.41 -31.90 -2.22
N PRO A 101 18.51 -30.71 -2.82
CA PRO A 101 17.36 -30.06 -3.46
C PRO A 101 16.92 -30.83 -4.72
N GLU A 102 15.76 -31.46 -4.67
CA GLU A 102 15.11 -31.95 -5.87
C GLU A 102 14.57 -30.78 -6.68
N MET A 103 15.23 -30.49 -7.80
CA MET A 103 14.85 -29.38 -8.65
C MET A 103 13.71 -29.78 -9.58
N HIS A 104 12.74 -28.92 -9.66
CA HIS A 104 11.60 -29.01 -10.58
C HIS A 104 11.51 -27.75 -11.43
N SER A 105 10.87 -27.83 -12.57
CA SER A 105 10.62 -26.67 -13.42
C SER A 105 9.13 -26.49 -13.70
N THR A 106 8.71 -25.24 -13.78
CA THR A 106 7.35 -24.85 -14.10
C THR A 106 7.37 -23.53 -14.90
N ASP A 107 6.21 -23.12 -15.33
CA ASP A 107 5.99 -21.86 -16.05
C ASP A 107 5.10 -20.89 -15.27
N PHE A 108 4.79 -19.75 -15.86
CA PHE A 108 3.85 -18.75 -15.31
C PHE A 108 2.39 -19.04 -15.71
N SER A 109 2.06 -20.24 -16.15
CA SER A 109 0.70 -20.60 -16.54
C SER A 109 -0.27 -20.49 -15.35
N PRO A 110 -1.44 -19.81 -15.50
CA PRO A 110 -2.34 -19.56 -14.37
C PRO A 110 -2.92 -20.82 -13.72
N LYS A 111 -3.04 -21.93 -14.46
CA LYS A 111 -3.69 -23.16 -13.97
C LYS A 111 -2.70 -24.23 -13.50
N THR A 112 -1.56 -24.35 -14.17
CA THR A 112 -0.61 -25.44 -13.99
C THR A 112 0.78 -24.96 -13.57
N GLY A 113 1.01 -23.65 -13.64
CA GLY A 113 2.28 -23.03 -13.38
C GLY A 113 2.62 -22.87 -11.89
N ILE A 114 3.52 -21.93 -11.62
CA ILE A 114 4.07 -21.68 -10.27
C ILE A 114 2.99 -21.41 -9.22
N ARG A 115 1.88 -20.78 -9.58
CA ARG A 115 0.77 -20.52 -8.66
C ARG A 115 0.25 -21.81 -8.01
N LYS A 116 0.04 -22.85 -8.82
CA LYS A 116 -0.43 -24.13 -8.29
C LYS A 116 0.57 -24.74 -7.33
N VAL A 117 1.85 -24.73 -7.70
CA VAL A 117 2.93 -25.26 -6.85
C VAL A 117 2.96 -24.54 -5.49
N LEU A 118 2.86 -23.22 -5.50
CA LEU A 118 2.87 -22.41 -4.27
C LEU A 118 1.65 -22.67 -3.39
N LEU A 119 0.46 -22.81 -4.00
CA LEU A 119 -0.77 -23.11 -3.26
C LEU A 119 -0.74 -24.53 -2.66
N ASP A 120 -0.24 -25.51 -3.40
CA ASP A 120 -0.09 -26.89 -2.91
C ASP A 120 0.94 -26.93 -1.77
N ARG A 121 2.08 -26.24 -1.92
CA ARG A 121 3.08 -26.15 -0.85
C ARG A 121 2.57 -25.43 0.38
N ARG A 122 1.80 -24.35 0.22
CA ARG A 122 1.16 -23.64 1.32
C ARG A 122 0.22 -24.54 2.10
N ARG A 123 -0.51 -25.41 1.40
CA ARG A 123 -1.40 -26.40 2.04
C ARG A 123 -0.61 -27.42 2.85
N GLU A 124 0.49 -27.97 2.32
CA GLU A 124 1.38 -28.88 3.04
C GLU A 124 1.98 -28.24 4.30
N VAL A 125 2.45 -27.00 4.19
CA VAL A 125 3.00 -26.26 5.34
C VAL A 125 1.91 -26.04 6.40
N LYS A 126 0.68 -25.72 5.99
CA LYS A 126 -0.46 -25.58 6.89
C LYS A 126 -0.77 -26.88 7.62
N GLU A 127 -0.80 -28.01 6.92
CA GLU A 127 -1.05 -29.34 7.50
C GLU A 127 0.03 -29.75 8.51
N ARG A 128 1.31 -29.48 8.20
CA ARG A 128 2.44 -29.84 9.06
C ARG A 128 2.63 -28.92 10.26
N TYR A 129 2.44 -27.61 10.08
CA TYR A 129 2.80 -26.59 11.06
C TYR A 129 1.60 -25.80 11.62
N GLY A 130 0.39 -26.07 11.14
CA GLY A 130 -0.85 -25.51 11.67
C GLY A 130 -1.18 -24.07 11.27
N LYS A 131 -0.28 -23.39 10.53
CA LYS A 131 -0.49 -21.99 10.10
C LYS A 131 -0.10 -21.81 8.64
N GLU A 132 -0.97 -21.17 7.87
CA GLU A 132 -0.72 -20.86 6.44
C GLU A 132 0.38 -19.82 6.23
N ASP A 133 0.53 -18.87 7.16
CA ASP A 133 1.46 -17.75 7.06
C ASP A 133 2.92 -18.12 7.45
N GLU A 134 3.22 -19.40 7.64
CA GLU A 134 4.58 -19.84 8.00
C GLU A 134 5.45 -20.22 6.79
N MET A 135 4.85 -20.33 5.62
CA MET A 135 5.61 -20.56 4.39
C MET A 135 6.48 -19.34 4.04
N ILE A 136 7.73 -19.58 3.76
CA ILE A 136 8.71 -18.58 3.34
C ILE A 136 9.11 -18.87 1.90
N VAL A 137 9.01 -17.88 1.04
CA VAL A 137 9.41 -17.98 -0.37
C VAL A 137 10.69 -17.19 -0.58
N ILE A 138 11.74 -17.84 -1.04
CA ILE A 138 12.99 -17.19 -1.44
C ILE A 138 12.98 -17.09 -2.96
N ILE A 139 13.10 -15.86 -3.48
CA ILE A 139 13.11 -15.59 -4.90
C ILE A 139 14.51 -15.18 -5.30
N LYS A 140 15.08 -15.87 -6.26
CA LYS A 140 16.40 -15.58 -6.82
C LYS A 140 16.30 -15.47 -8.34
N MET A 141 17.01 -14.49 -8.89
CA MET A 141 16.96 -14.20 -10.33
C MET A 141 18.17 -14.81 -11.01
N LEU A 142 17.95 -15.57 -12.08
CA LEU A 142 19.01 -16.00 -12.99
C LEU A 142 19.43 -14.82 -13.89
N GLU A 143 20.66 -14.79 -14.33
CA GLU A 143 21.20 -13.72 -15.18
C GLU A 143 20.45 -13.56 -16.52
N GLU A 144 19.84 -14.62 -16.99
CA GLU A 144 19.05 -14.64 -18.22
C GLU A 144 17.59 -14.16 -18.05
N ALA A 145 17.14 -13.93 -16.81
CA ALA A 145 15.78 -13.52 -16.51
C ALA A 145 15.54 -12.08 -16.99
N PHE A 146 14.39 -11.84 -17.58
CA PHE A 146 13.98 -10.49 -17.92
C PHE A 146 13.30 -9.80 -16.74
N TYR A 147 13.28 -8.48 -16.76
CA TYR A 147 12.50 -7.69 -15.78
C TYR A 147 11.02 -8.08 -15.75
N LYS A 148 10.47 -8.50 -16.89
CA LYS A 148 9.10 -9.02 -16.97
C LYS A 148 8.92 -10.26 -16.07
N ASP A 149 9.85 -11.21 -16.11
CA ASP A 149 9.76 -12.44 -15.33
C ASP A 149 9.82 -12.13 -13.82
N PHE A 150 10.57 -11.10 -13.45
CA PHE A 150 10.61 -10.56 -12.09
C PHE A 150 9.26 -9.98 -11.65
N VAL A 151 8.64 -9.17 -12.48
CA VAL A 151 7.32 -8.61 -12.19
C VAL A 151 6.27 -9.72 -12.12
N ASP A 152 6.30 -10.66 -13.06
CA ASP A 152 5.35 -11.77 -13.11
C ASP A 152 5.41 -12.61 -11.81
N ILE A 153 6.61 -12.89 -11.25
CA ILE A 153 6.70 -13.64 -9.99
C ILE A 153 6.21 -12.83 -8.79
N LEU A 154 6.44 -11.52 -8.76
CA LEU A 154 5.91 -10.65 -7.70
C LEU A 154 4.39 -10.55 -7.76
N ASP A 155 3.82 -10.50 -8.96
CA ASP A 155 2.37 -10.54 -9.16
C ASP A 155 1.78 -11.85 -8.63
N GLU A 156 2.45 -12.98 -8.88
CA GLU A 156 2.03 -14.27 -8.32
C GLU A 156 2.05 -14.25 -6.77
N MET A 157 3.07 -13.65 -6.15
CA MET A 157 3.09 -13.49 -4.68
C MET A 157 1.92 -12.65 -4.18
N ALA A 158 1.59 -11.56 -4.88
CA ALA A 158 0.45 -10.71 -4.54
C ALA A 158 -0.89 -11.44 -4.72
N ILE A 159 -1.07 -12.19 -5.81
CA ILE A 159 -2.30 -12.96 -6.10
C ILE A 159 -2.56 -14.00 -5.02
N ILE A 160 -1.55 -14.75 -4.61
CA ILE A 160 -1.67 -15.76 -3.54
C ILE A 160 -1.62 -15.14 -2.13
N GLN A 161 -1.45 -13.81 -2.03
CA GLN A 161 -1.31 -13.09 -0.76
C GLN A 161 -0.19 -13.64 0.13
N GLN A 162 0.97 -13.97 -0.47
CA GLN A 162 2.13 -14.44 0.26
C GLN A 162 2.83 -13.29 0.96
N LYS A 163 2.84 -13.30 2.30
CA LYS A 163 3.39 -12.21 3.11
C LYS A 163 4.89 -12.32 3.35
N LYS A 164 5.38 -13.57 3.46
CA LYS A 164 6.79 -13.84 3.79
C LYS A 164 7.53 -14.29 2.55
N TYR A 165 8.17 -13.38 1.87
CA TYR A 165 9.08 -13.68 0.77
C TYR A 165 10.31 -12.77 0.83
N ALA A 166 11.42 -13.24 0.32
CA ALA A 166 12.68 -12.52 0.26
C ALA A 166 13.28 -12.62 -1.15
N LEU A 167 13.87 -11.50 -1.59
CA LEU A 167 14.69 -11.47 -2.79
C LEU A 167 16.15 -11.60 -2.37
N VAL A 168 16.82 -12.60 -2.91
CA VAL A 168 18.22 -12.92 -2.58
C VAL A 168 18.97 -13.16 -3.87
N ASP A 169 20.24 -12.79 -3.89
CA ASP A 169 21.12 -13.09 -5.03
C ASP A 169 21.34 -14.59 -5.17
N ILE A 170 21.43 -15.06 -6.40
CA ILE A 170 21.69 -16.47 -6.70
C ILE A 170 23.12 -16.85 -6.33
N THR A 171 23.30 -18.02 -5.75
CA THR A 171 24.63 -18.58 -5.45
C THR A 171 25.23 -19.29 -6.67
N PRO A 172 26.56 -19.37 -6.78
CA PRO A 172 27.20 -20.12 -7.88
C PRO A 172 26.76 -21.58 -7.95
N GLU A 173 26.60 -22.23 -6.80
CA GLU A 173 26.16 -23.63 -6.68
C GLU A 173 24.76 -23.83 -7.27
N GLU A 174 23.85 -22.89 -7.04
CA GLU A 174 22.50 -22.96 -7.59
C GLU A 174 22.47 -22.76 -9.10
N LYS A 175 23.39 -21.98 -9.66
CA LYS A 175 23.53 -21.84 -11.11
C LYS A 175 23.93 -23.18 -11.73
N GLU A 176 24.90 -23.87 -11.15
CA GLU A 176 25.34 -25.19 -11.59
C GLU A 176 24.20 -26.20 -11.52
N LEU A 177 23.43 -26.22 -10.42
CA LEU A 177 22.27 -27.10 -10.28
C LEU A 177 21.21 -26.86 -11.38
N VAL A 178 20.95 -25.62 -11.76
CA VAL A 178 20.03 -25.30 -12.86
C VAL A 178 20.57 -25.81 -14.20
N GLU A 179 21.87 -25.66 -14.45
CA GLU A 179 22.50 -26.13 -15.68
C GLU A 179 22.49 -27.67 -15.76
N GLU A 180 22.80 -28.36 -14.68
CA GLU A 180 22.70 -29.82 -14.60
C GLU A 180 21.28 -30.31 -14.87
N TYR A 181 20.28 -29.65 -14.25
CA TYR A 181 18.88 -29.98 -14.46
C TYR A 181 18.46 -29.80 -15.93
N ARG A 182 18.89 -28.71 -16.57
CA ARG A 182 18.63 -28.45 -17.99
C ARG A 182 19.25 -29.49 -18.90
N ASN A 183 20.45 -29.95 -18.56
CA ASN A 183 21.16 -30.97 -19.33
C ASN A 183 20.53 -32.36 -19.19
N LYS A 184 19.93 -32.68 -18.03
CA LYS A 184 19.20 -33.94 -17.81
C LYS A 184 17.84 -33.96 -18.54
N MET A 185 17.28 -32.79 -18.88
CA MET A 185 15.96 -32.67 -19.53
C MET A 185 16.06 -32.54 -21.06
N LYS A 186 17.26 -32.44 -21.64
CA LYS A 186 17.48 -32.48 -23.09
C LYS A 186 17.59 -33.88 -23.61
#